data_07475af81d2534295bbfe34a1954e359
#
_entry.id   07475af81d2534295bbfe34a1954e359
#
_cell.length_a   1.000
_cell.length_b   1.000
_cell.length_c   1.000
_cell.angle_alpha   90.00
_cell.angle_beta   90.00
_cell.angle_gamma   90.00
#
_symmetry.space_group_name_H-M   'P 1'
#
loop_
_entity.id
_entity.type
_entity.pdbx_description
1 polymer ?
#
loop_
_entity_poly.entity_id
_entity_poly.type
_entity_poly.pdbx_seq_one_letter_code
_entity_poly.pdbx_strand_id
1 'polypeptide(L)'
;MERNTDTNSQEMKEILRELGSSEFVSIPLLYRLSDLSSDELGDFCGAWTSIDPERRRVIVRHLADISEENFHVDFTEVFAHCLEDGAPDVRIASLAGLWDSDRVSLIGRLIDLMENDPDQEVRALAAATLGHYVVLGEWGQIPTHIIDPIVESLLNQIDDEQAGFTIRNAALESVAASGHPRVESLIYDAYDGADLAAQMSALFAMGRSADPRWIDIIIDEMSSPLVEMRLEAARAAGEIGEKSAIPELIELTSDDDLEVQIVAVSAMGLIGGDVAQRFLLDILDDPDNQELFEAASDALEEIE
;
A
#
# COMPACT_ATOMS: atom_id res chain seq x y z
N MET A 1 -33.21 1.01 -28.57
CA MET A 1 -32.24 1.26 -27.51
C MET A 1 -32.78 0.86 -26.14
N GLU A 2 -34.06 1.06 -25.82
CA GLU A 2 -34.67 0.76 -24.50
C GLU A 2 -34.74 -0.74 -24.12
N ARG A 3 -34.70 -1.68 -25.05
CA ARG A 3 -34.77 -3.12 -24.71
C ARG A 3 -33.46 -3.75 -24.23
N ASN A 4 -32.32 -3.11 -24.49
CA ASN A 4 -31.01 -3.63 -24.03
C ASN A 4 -30.70 -3.21 -22.58
N THR A 5 -31.15 -2.04 -22.16
CA THR A 5 -30.95 -1.51 -20.80
C THR A 5 -31.75 -2.31 -19.77
N ASP A 6 -33.02 -2.66 -20.05
CA ASP A 6 -33.85 -3.48 -19.15
C ASP A 6 -33.29 -4.89 -18.93
N THR A 7 -32.65 -5.47 -19.94
CA THR A 7 -32.06 -6.82 -19.86
C THR A 7 -30.78 -6.80 -19.03
N ASN A 8 -29.89 -5.84 -19.20
CA ASN A 8 -28.66 -5.68 -18.44
C ASN A 8 -28.94 -5.39 -16.95
N SER A 9 -29.92 -4.51 -16.67
CA SER A 9 -30.36 -4.20 -15.31
C SER A 9 -30.87 -5.44 -14.56
N GLN A 10 -31.64 -6.29 -15.24
CA GLN A 10 -32.13 -7.54 -14.64
C GLN A 10 -31.00 -8.55 -14.39
N GLU A 11 -30.02 -8.59 -15.28
CA GLU A 11 -28.84 -9.46 -15.16
C GLU A 11 -27.96 -9.04 -13.96
N MET A 12 -27.66 -7.75 -13.77
CA MET A 12 -26.88 -7.26 -12.62
C MET A 12 -27.55 -7.58 -11.29
N LYS A 13 -28.87 -7.36 -11.17
CA LYS A 13 -29.63 -7.71 -9.95
C LYS A 13 -29.61 -9.21 -9.66
N GLU A 14 -29.57 -10.04 -10.69
CA GLU A 14 -29.49 -11.50 -10.54
C GLU A 14 -28.09 -11.94 -10.07
N ILE A 15 -27.02 -11.34 -10.63
CA ILE A 15 -25.63 -11.51 -10.19
C ILE A 15 -25.49 -11.16 -8.70
N LEU A 16 -25.94 -10.00 -8.29
CA LEU A 16 -25.85 -9.56 -6.89
C LEU A 16 -26.68 -10.41 -5.95
N ARG A 17 -27.87 -10.85 -6.37
CA ARG A 17 -28.69 -11.78 -5.59
C ARG A 17 -27.96 -13.10 -5.38
N GLU A 18 -27.31 -13.65 -6.42
CA GLU A 18 -26.58 -14.90 -6.34
C GLU A 18 -25.32 -14.75 -5.48
N LEU A 19 -24.54 -13.69 -5.68
CA LEU A 19 -23.38 -13.36 -4.82
C LEU A 19 -23.78 -13.18 -3.36
N GLY A 20 -24.95 -12.59 -3.09
CA GLY A 20 -25.45 -12.34 -1.74
C GLY A 20 -26.02 -13.55 -1.02
N SER A 21 -26.58 -14.54 -1.75
CA SER A 21 -27.37 -15.62 -1.18
C SER A 21 -26.73 -17.02 -1.25
N SER A 22 -25.72 -17.22 -2.10
CA SER A 22 -25.05 -18.53 -2.25
C SER A 22 -24.13 -18.84 -1.08
N GLU A 23 -23.93 -20.12 -0.78
CA GLU A 23 -23.02 -20.58 0.28
C GLU A 23 -21.57 -20.13 0.02
N PHE A 24 -21.11 -20.18 -1.24
CA PHE A 24 -19.79 -19.77 -1.68
C PHE A 24 -19.86 -18.54 -2.61
N VAL A 25 -18.82 -17.70 -2.61
CA VAL A 25 -18.69 -16.63 -3.59
C VAL A 25 -18.27 -17.21 -4.93
N SER A 26 -19.07 -16.97 -5.97
CA SER A 26 -18.77 -17.42 -7.33
C SER A 26 -17.75 -16.49 -7.99
N ILE A 27 -16.52 -16.94 -8.15
CA ILE A 27 -15.45 -16.17 -8.80
C ILE A 27 -15.86 -15.68 -10.21
N PRO A 28 -16.47 -16.50 -11.09
CA PRO A 28 -16.93 -16.02 -12.40
C PRO A 28 -17.93 -14.86 -12.33
N LEU A 29 -18.74 -14.78 -11.26
CA LEU A 29 -19.68 -13.67 -11.08
C LEU A 29 -18.98 -12.39 -10.59
N LEU A 30 -17.87 -12.53 -9.84
CA LEU A 30 -17.04 -11.36 -9.45
C LEU A 30 -16.45 -10.66 -10.66
N TYR A 31 -15.96 -11.40 -11.64
CA TYR A 31 -15.45 -10.83 -12.89
C TYR A 31 -16.50 -10.01 -13.66
N ARG A 32 -17.79 -10.27 -13.44
CA ARG A 32 -18.89 -9.49 -14.06
C ARG A 32 -19.06 -8.11 -13.41
N LEU A 33 -18.37 -7.84 -12.31
CA LEU A 33 -18.33 -6.53 -11.64
C LEU A 33 -17.18 -5.65 -12.13
N SER A 34 -16.37 -6.14 -13.09
CA SER A 34 -15.31 -5.36 -13.73
C SER A 34 -15.90 -4.41 -14.78
N ASP A 35 -15.32 -3.22 -14.90
CA ASP A 35 -15.62 -2.25 -15.97
C ASP A 35 -17.12 -1.95 -16.12
N LEU A 36 -17.84 -1.78 -15.02
CA LEU A 36 -19.27 -1.51 -15.02
C LEU A 36 -19.62 -0.25 -15.80
N SER A 37 -20.56 -0.35 -16.72
CA SER A 37 -21.19 0.83 -17.32
C SER A 37 -21.97 1.64 -16.26
N SER A 38 -22.27 2.90 -16.55
CA SER A 38 -23.01 3.77 -15.62
C SER A 38 -24.38 3.20 -15.23
N ASP A 39 -25.05 2.49 -16.13
CA ASP A 39 -26.35 1.86 -15.86
C ASP A 39 -26.17 0.64 -14.95
N GLU A 40 -25.18 -0.21 -15.20
CA GLU A 40 -24.86 -1.39 -14.39
C GLU A 40 -24.37 -0.98 -12.98
N LEU A 41 -23.55 0.06 -12.88
CA LEU A 41 -23.15 0.64 -11.60
C LEU A 41 -24.35 1.17 -10.82
N GLY A 42 -25.30 1.84 -11.49
CA GLY A 42 -26.56 2.29 -10.87
C GLY A 42 -27.37 1.13 -10.28
N ASP A 43 -27.45 0.01 -11.00
CA ASP A 43 -28.13 -1.21 -10.52
C ASP A 43 -27.37 -1.88 -9.38
N PHE A 44 -26.03 -1.92 -9.46
CA PHE A 44 -25.16 -2.38 -8.38
C PHE A 44 -25.42 -1.57 -7.11
N CYS A 45 -25.30 -0.25 -7.16
CA CYS A 45 -25.53 0.64 -6.03
C CYS A 45 -26.91 0.46 -5.41
N GLY A 46 -27.95 0.32 -6.25
CA GLY A 46 -29.34 0.14 -5.80
C GLY A 46 -29.62 -1.18 -5.09
N ALA A 47 -28.84 -2.23 -5.38
CA ALA A 47 -29.02 -3.56 -4.81
C ALA A 47 -28.03 -3.91 -3.70
N TRP A 48 -26.86 -3.23 -3.64
CA TRP A 48 -25.75 -3.55 -2.77
C TRP A 48 -26.11 -3.64 -1.29
N THR A 49 -26.84 -2.67 -0.77
CA THR A 49 -27.21 -2.62 0.65
C THR A 49 -28.23 -3.70 1.07
N SER A 50 -28.84 -4.41 0.11
CA SER A 50 -29.72 -5.56 0.40
C SER A 50 -28.93 -6.82 0.77
N ILE A 51 -27.62 -6.87 0.49
CA ILE A 51 -26.71 -7.95 0.84
C ILE A 51 -26.28 -7.77 2.30
N ASP A 52 -26.17 -8.88 3.04
CA ASP A 52 -25.67 -8.87 4.42
C ASP A 52 -24.26 -8.25 4.50
N PRO A 53 -23.94 -7.40 5.51
CA PRO A 53 -22.65 -6.71 5.63
C PRO A 53 -21.45 -7.66 5.61
N GLU A 54 -21.52 -8.80 6.32
CA GLU A 54 -20.44 -9.77 6.34
C GLU A 54 -20.20 -10.37 4.94
N ARG A 55 -21.29 -10.60 4.20
CA ARG A 55 -21.19 -11.07 2.83
C ARG A 55 -20.62 -10.02 1.88
N ARG A 56 -20.98 -8.73 2.06
CA ARG A 56 -20.40 -7.62 1.30
C ARG A 56 -18.90 -7.54 1.52
N ARG A 57 -18.44 -7.64 2.77
CA ARG A 57 -17.02 -7.69 3.12
C ARG A 57 -16.28 -8.79 2.36
N VAL A 58 -16.82 -10.01 2.36
CA VAL A 58 -16.21 -11.15 1.65
C VAL A 58 -16.14 -10.89 0.14
N ILE A 59 -17.20 -10.35 -0.46
CA ILE A 59 -17.23 -10.01 -1.88
C ILE A 59 -16.13 -9.00 -2.21
N VAL A 60 -16.07 -7.85 -1.48
CA VAL A 60 -15.11 -6.78 -1.76
C VAL A 60 -13.67 -7.26 -1.56
N ARG A 61 -13.43 -8.07 -0.53
CA ARG A 61 -12.10 -8.64 -0.30
C ARG A 61 -11.64 -9.52 -1.47
N HIS A 62 -12.50 -10.39 -1.98
CA HIS A 62 -12.16 -11.18 -3.18
C HIS A 62 -11.96 -10.31 -4.43
N LEU A 63 -12.67 -9.18 -4.56
CA LEU A 63 -12.41 -8.25 -5.66
C LEU A 63 -11.02 -7.61 -5.52
N ALA A 64 -10.60 -7.24 -4.31
CA ALA A 64 -9.26 -6.74 -4.04
C ALA A 64 -8.19 -7.80 -4.37
N ASP A 65 -8.35 -9.03 -3.87
CA ASP A 65 -7.44 -10.15 -4.16
C ASP A 65 -7.32 -10.38 -5.69
N ILE A 66 -8.44 -10.33 -6.43
CA ILE A 66 -8.44 -10.49 -7.90
C ILE A 66 -7.74 -9.33 -8.60
N SER A 67 -7.88 -8.08 -8.09
CA SER A 67 -7.21 -6.91 -8.67
C SER A 67 -5.69 -7.01 -8.57
N GLU A 68 -5.16 -7.54 -7.47
CA GLU A 68 -3.73 -7.73 -7.28
C GLU A 68 -3.14 -8.78 -8.25
N GLU A 69 -3.91 -9.83 -8.56
CA GLU A 69 -3.45 -10.92 -9.41
C GLU A 69 -3.71 -10.68 -10.91
N ASN A 70 -4.60 -9.76 -11.27
CA ASN A 70 -5.08 -9.62 -12.64
C ASN A 70 -5.27 -8.16 -13.07
N PHE A 71 -4.29 -7.61 -13.78
CA PHE A 71 -4.31 -6.25 -14.33
C PHE A 71 -5.31 -6.01 -15.48
N HIS A 72 -6.11 -7.01 -15.87
CA HIS A 72 -7.13 -6.88 -16.93
C HIS A 72 -8.53 -6.59 -16.38
N VAL A 73 -8.68 -6.42 -15.08
CA VAL A 73 -9.95 -6.07 -14.43
C VAL A 73 -9.90 -4.67 -13.82
N ASP A 74 -11.03 -3.98 -13.84
CA ASP A 74 -11.17 -2.68 -13.16
C ASP A 74 -12.44 -2.70 -12.29
N PHE A 75 -12.24 -2.80 -10.97
CA PHE A 75 -13.29 -2.71 -9.96
C PHE A 75 -13.35 -1.35 -9.26
N THR A 76 -12.64 -0.35 -9.76
CA THR A 76 -12.47 0.96 -9.09
C THR A 76 -13.83 1.62 -8.80
N GLU A 77 -14.81 1.54 -9.69
CA GLU A 77 -16.15 2.11 -9.44
C GLU A 77 -16.91 1.36 -8.34
N VAL A 78 -16.72 0.04 -8.23
CA VAL A 78 -17.28 -0.78 -7.15
C VAL A 78 -16.64 -0.39 -5.82
N PHE A 79 -15.32 -0.33 -5.75
CA PHE A 79 -14.60 0.09 -4.54
C PHE A 79 -14.98 1.51 -4.15
N ALA A 80 -15.03 2.46 -5.09
CA ALA A 80 -15.43 3.83 -4.84
C ALA A 80 -16.84 3.93 -4.20
N HIS A 81 -17.80 3.14 -4.67
CA HIS A 81 -19.12 3.06 -4.03
C HIS A 81 -19.04 2.44 -2.63
N CYS A 82 -18.25 1.37 -2.46
CA CYS A 82 -18.11 0.67 -1.19
C CYS A 82 -17.36 1.46 -0.10
N LEU A 83 -16.64 2.52 -0.44
CA LEU A 83 -16.10 3.49 0.52
C LEU A 83 -17.20 4.19 1.35
N GLU A 84 -18.46 4.17 0.90
CA GLU A 84 -19.62 4.73 1.60
C GLU A 84 -20.40 3.68 2.40
N ASP A 85 -19.94 2.43 2.44
CA ASP A 85 -20.66 1.37 3.13
C ASP A 85 -20.76 1.63 4.63
N GLY A 86 -21.92 1.30 5.22
CA GLY A 86 -22.14 1.44 6.65
C GLY A 86 -21.28 0.53 7.53
N ALA A 87 -20.73 -0.55 6.97
CA ALA A 87 -19.85 -1.48 7.67
C ALA A 87 -18.37 -1.09 7.46
N PRO A 88 -17.58 -0.86 8.53
CA PRO A 88 -16.17 -0.48 8.41
C PRO A 88 -15.36 -1.53 7.65
N ASP A 89 -15.58 -2.81 7.89
CA ASP A 89 -14.85 -3.90 7.21
C ASP A 89 -15.01 -3.88 5.68
N VAL A 90 -16.14 -3.37 5.17
CA VAL A 90 -16.35 -3.20 3.73
C VAL A 90 -15.55 -2.01 3.21
N ARG A 91 -15.50 -0.89 3.96
CA ARG A 91 -14.68 0.28 3.61
C ARG A 91 -13.18 -0.06 3.63
N ILE A 92 -12.72 -0.83 4.65
CA ILE A 92 -11.34 -1.33 4.75
C ILE A 92 -10.97 -2.16 3.51
N ALA A 93 -11.79 -3.15 3.15
CA ALA A 93 -11.54 -3.96 1.97
C ALA A 93 -11.55 -3.14 0.66
N SER A 94 -12.37 -2.08 0.60
CA SER A 94 -12.41 -1.18 -0.55
C SER A 94 -11.16 -0.32 -0.67
N LEU A 95 -10.62 0.17 0.45
CA LEU A 95 -9.34 0.91 0.49
C LEU A 95 -8.19 0.01 0.05
N ALA A 96 -8.17 -1.27 0.49
CA ALA A 96 -7.20 -2.23 0.02
C ALA A 96 -7.25 -2.43 -1.51
N GLY A 97 -8.45 -2.50 -2.12
CA GLY A 97 -8.60 -2.61 -3.57
C GLY A 97 -8.29 -1.32 -4.36
N LEU A 98 -8.05 -0.20 -3.67
CA LEU A 98 -7.71 1.11 -4.28
C LEU A 98 -6.26 1.53 -4.03
N TRP A 99 -5.42 0.63 -3.53
CA TRP A 99 -4.05 0.93 -3.09
C TRP A 99 -3.16 1.57 -4.17
N ASP A 100 -3.38 1.23 -5.45
CA ASP A 100 -2.63 1.71 -6.61
C ASP A 100 -3.47 2.61 -7.55
N SER A 101 -4.66 3.03 -7.10
CA SER A 101 -5.55 3.85 -7.92
C SER A 101 -4.98 5.24 -8.19
N ASP A 102 -4.95 5.66 -9.45
CA ASP A 102 -4.56 7.01 -9.89
C ASP A 102 -5.76 7.98 -10.07
N ARG A 103 -6.97 7.56 -9.68
CA ARG A 103 -8.20 8.33 -9.86
C ARG A 103 -8.28 9.55 -8.95
N VAL A 104 -7.91 10.70 -9.48
CA VAL A 104 -7.96 12.00 -8.79
C VAL A 104 -9.34 12.32 -8.17
N SER A 105 -10.44 11.83 -8.76
CA SER A 105 -11.79 12.04 -8.21
C SER A 105 -12.04 11.40 -6.85
N LEU A 106 -11.22 10.43 -6.43
CA LEU A 106 -11.30 9.77 -5.12
C LEU A 106 -10.65 10.57 -3.99
N ILE A 107 -9.71 11.47 -4.30
CA ILE A 107 -8.90 12.20 -3.31
C ILE A 107 -9.76 12.88 -2.23
N GLY A 108 -10.79 13.63 -2.66
CA GLY A 108 -11.66 14.32 -1.70
C GLY A 108 -12.38 13.36 -0.74
N ARG A 109 -12.76 12.17 -1.22
CA ARG A 109 -13.37 11.13 -0.41
C ARG A 109 -12.37 10.48 0.54
N LEU A 110 -11.16 10.20 0.07
CA LEU A 110 -10.10 9.62 0.90
C LEU A 110 -9.70 10.58 2.03
N ILE A 111 -9.60 11.87 1.75
CA ILE A 111 -9.37 12.90 2.78
C ILE A 111 -10.50 12.90 3.81
N ASP A 112 -11.77 12.87 3.37
CA ASP A 112 -12.92 12.83 4.29
C ASP A 112 -12.91 11.57 5.17
N LEU A 113 -12.60 10.40 4.62
CA LEU A 113 -12.45 9.16 5.38
C LEU A 113 -11.32 9.26 6.41
N MET A 114 -10.15 9.75 6.02
CA MET A 114 -9.01 9.93 6.92
C MET A 114 -9.34 10.88 8.08
N GLU A 115 -10.04 11.96 7.83
CA GLU A 115 -10.35 12.98 8.82
C GLU A 115 -11.54 12.61 9.73
N ASN A 116 -12.57 12.00 9.17
CA ASN A 116 -13.89 11.95 9.78
C ASN A 116 -14.48 10.55 9.99
N ASP A 117 -13.87 9.47 9.46
CA ASP A 117 -14.43 8.14 9.65
C ASP A 117 -14.45 7.75 11.14
N PRO A 118 -15.56 7.17 11.64
CA PRO A 118 -15.65 6.74 13.03
C PRO A 118 -14.71 5.58 13.38
N ASP A 119 -14.24 4.83 12.38
CA ASP A 119 -13.34 3.70 12.53
C ASP A 119 -11.89 4.13 12.31
N GLN A 120 -11.00 3.82 13.27
CA GLN A 120 -9.60 4.24 13.23
C GLN A 120 -8.78 3.50 12.15
N GLU A 121 -9.12 2.25 11.85
CA GLU A 121 -8.44 1.48 10.80
C GLU A 121 -8.79 2.03 9.42
N VAL A 122 -10.06 2.39 9.18
CA VAL A 122 -10.47 3.09 7.95
C VAL A 122 -9.69 4.41 7.78
N ARG A 123 -9.56 5.20 8.86
CA ARG A 123 -8.80 6.46 8.83
C ARG A 123 -7.33 6.25 8.46
N ALA A 124 -6.68 5.26 9.09
CA ALA A 124 -5.27 4.95 8.83
C ALA A 124 -5.04 4.44 7.40
N LEU A 125 -5.90 3.53 6.90
CA LEU A 125 -5.80 3.04 5.52
C LEU A 125 -6.11 4.12 4.49
N ALA A 126 -7.04 5.03 4.77
CA ALA A 126 -7.29 6.17 3.90
C ALA A 126 -6.06 7.09 3.82
N ALA A 127 -5.35 7.32 4.94
CA ALA A 127 -4.07 8.03 4.94
C ALA A 127 -3.03 7.31 4.07
N ALA A 128 -2.87 5.99 4.24
CA ALA A 128 -1.93 5.18 3.46
C ALA A 128 -2.25 5.22 1.94
N THR A 129 -3.54 5.11 1.57
CA THR A 129 -3.97 5.24 0.16
C THR A 129 -3.64 6.62 -0.41
N LEU A 130 -3.78 7.70 0.39
CA LEU A 130 -3.38 9.05 -0.02
C LEU A 130 -1.87 9.17 -0.26
N GLY A 131 -1.04 8.37 0.41
CA GLY A 131 0.40 8.31 0.19
C GLY A 131 0.78 7.90 -1.23
N HIS A 132 0.00 7.03 -1.88
CA HIS A 132 0.20 6.69 -3.29
C HIS A 132 0.07 7.94 -4.18
N TYR A 133 -0.96 8.77 -3.96
CA TYR A 133 -1.12 10.02 -4.71
C TYR A 133 0.03 11.01 -4.50
N VAL A 134 0.59 11.06 -3.28
CA VAL A 134 1.78 11.89 -3.00
C VAL A 134 2.96 11.45 -3.88
N VAL A 135 3.21 10.13 -3.98
CA VAL A 135 4.26 9.58 -4.85
C VAL A 135 4.01 9.88 -6.32
N LEU A 136 2.78 9.72 -6.80
CA LEU A 136 2.41 10.08 -8.18
C LEU A 136 2.64 11.57 -8.46
N GLY A 137 2.46 12.42 -7.44
CA GLY A 137 2.77 13.83 -7.51
C GLY A 137 4.27 14.11 -7.67
N GLU A 138 5.13 13.45 -6.89
CA GLU A 138 6.59 13.56 -7.00
C GLU A 138 7.11 13.09 -8.36
N TRP A 139 6.50 12.06 -8.92
CA TRP A 139 6.81 11.60 -10.29
C TRP A 139 6.23 12.49 -11.39
N GLY A 140 5.50 13.57 -11.03
CA GLY A 140 4.90 14.51 -11.97
C GLY A 140 3.70 13.95 -12.74
N GLN A 141 3.13 12.83 -12.32
CA GLN A 141 1.95 12.23 -12.94
C GLN A 141 0.66 12.95 -12.51
N ILE A 142 0.65 13.53 -11.31
CA ILE A 142 -0.46 14.35 -10.80
C ILE A 142 0.05 15.77 -10.55
N PRO A 143 -0.68 16.81 -11.01
CA PRO A 143 -0.28 18.20 -10.79
C PRO A 143 -0.21 18.59 -9.31
N THR A 144 0.81 19.37 -8.92
CA THR A 144 1.09 19.78 -7.54
C THR A 144 -0.13 20.41 -6.83
N HIS A 145 -0.93 21.22 -7.52
CA HIS A 145 -2.11 21.86 -6.91
C HIS A 145 -3.20 20.87 -6.47
N ILE A 146 -3.13 19.62 -6.93
CA ILE A 146 -4.01 18.51 -6.49
C ILE A 146 -3.39 17.81 -5.29
N ILE A 147 -2.06 17.75 -5.23
CA ILE A 147 -1.32 17.09 -4.15
C ILE A 147 -1.23 17.96 -2.90
N ASP A 148 -1.07 19.29 -3.05
CA ASP A 148 -0.94 20.23 -1.92
C ASP A 148 -2.03 20.01 -0.84
N PRO A 149 -3.33 19.90 -1.15
CA PRO A 149 -4.36 19.61 -0.16
C PRO A 149 -4.19 18.26 0.55
N ILE A 150 -3.65 17.24 -0.12
CA ILE A 150 -3.37 15.93 0.48
C ILE A 150 -2.27 16.09 1.52
N VAL A 151 -1.15 16.72 1.14
CA VAL A 151 0.01 16.95 2.02
C VAL A 151 -0.41 17.77 3.25
N GLU A 152 -1.19 18.85 3.07
CA GLU A 152 -1.69 19.65 4.19
C GLU A 152 -2.59 18.83 5.12
N SER A 153 -3.49 18.01 4.58
CA SER A 153 -4.38 17.18 5.39
C SER A 153 -3.62 16.11 6.18
N LEU A 154 -2.62 15.44 5.55
CA LEU A 154 -1.74 14.48 6.22
C LEU A 154 -0.95 15.15 7.36
N LEU A 155 -0.37 16.32 7.13
CA LEU A 155 0.34 17.08 8.16
C LEU A 155 -0.57 17.48 9.32
N ASN A 156 -1.82 17.83 9.06
CA ASN A 156 -2.81 18.12 10.10
C ASN A 156 -3.12 16.88 10.95
N GLN A 157 -3.17 15.67 10.35
CA GLN A 157 -3.35 14.43 11.12
C GLN A 157 -2.15 14.12 12.02
N ILE A 158 -0.93 14.41 11.57
CA ILE A 158 0.29 14.25 12.39
C ILE A 158 0.25 15.21 13.60
N ASP A 159 -0.22 16.43 13.41
CA ASP A 159 -0.30 17.45 14.46
C ASP A 159 -1.48 17.22 15.44
N ASP A 160 -2.50 16.43 15.04
CA ASP A 160 -3.65 16.15 15.88
C ASP A 160 -3.34 15.10 16.95
N GLU A 161 -3.15 15.54 18.19
CA GLU A 161 -2.93 14.64 19.33
C GLU A 161 -4.11 13.67 19.58
N GLN A 162 -5.30 13.96 19.06
CA GLN A 162 -6.49 13.11 19.22
C GLN A 162 -6.63 12.07 18.09
N ALA A 163 -5.88 12.18 17.01
CA ALA A 163 -5.94 11.27 15.87
C ALA A 163 -5.52 9.82 16.22
N GLY A 164 -4.77 9.63 17.29
CA GLY A 164 -4.23 8.32 17.68
C GLY A 164 -2.93 7.97 16.92
N PHE A 165 -2.13 7.10 17.52
CA PHE A 165 -0.79 6.79 16.98
C PHE A 165 -0.84 6.15 15.59
N THR A 166 -1.74 5.21 15.35
CA THR A 166 -1.84 4.50 14.05
C THR A 166 -2.10 5.45 12.89
N ILE A 167 -3.00 6.43 13.07
CA ILE A 167 -3.33 7.39 12.02
C ILE A 167 -2.16 8.36 11.79
N ARG A 168 -1.52 8.83 12.89
CA ARG A 168 -0.38 9.74 12.81
C ARG A 168 0.82 9.08 12.12
N ASN A 169 1.09 7.82 12.42
CA ASN A 169 2.13 7.05 11.77
C ASN A 169 1.84 6.85 10.27
N ALA A 170 0.64 6.41 9.91
CA ALA A 170 0.24 6.27 8.51
C ALA A 170 0.32 7.60 7.74
N ALA A 171 -0.02 8.71 8.40
CA ALA A 171 0.11 10.04 7.79
C ALA A 171 1.59 10.46 7.59
N LEU A 172 2.49 10.12 8.54
CA LEU A 172 3.93 10.35 8.41
C LEU A 172 4.52 9.57 7.23
N GLU A 173 4.23 8.27 7.18
CA GLU A 173 4.65 7.37 6.09
C GLU A 173 4.17 7.89 4.73
N SER A 174 2.95 8.40 4.67
CA SER A 174 2.31 8.88 3.44
C SER A 174 2.85 10.23 2.96
N VAL A 175 3.20 11.14 3.87
CA VAL A 175 3.72 12.46 3.51
C VAL A 175 5.21 12.46 3.20
N ALA A 176 5.92 11.38 3.54
CA ALA A 176 7.38 11.30 3.48
C ALA A 176 7.97 11.59 2.09
N ALA A 177 7.31 11.13 1.02
CA ALA A 177 7.75 11.36 -0.36
C ALA A 177 7.52 12.79 -0.87
N SER A 178 6.78 13.64 -0.13
CA SER A 178 6.34 14.96 -0.64
C SER A 178 7.43 16.02 -0.75
N GLY A 179 8.63 15.76 -0.24
CA GLY A 179 9.69 16.80 -0.15
C GLY A 179 9.31 18.02 0.70
N HIS A 180 8.19 17.96 1.45
CA HIS A 180 7.75 19.08 2.26
C HIS A 180 8.76 19.41 3.38
N PRO A 181 9.10 20.70 3.66
CA PRO A 181 10.17 21.08 4.59
C PRO A 181 10.04 20.58 6.03
N ARG A 182 8.82 20.23 6.46
CA ARG A 182 8.56 19.68 7.80
C ARG A 182 8.88 18.19 7.93
N VAL A 183 8.94 17.45 6.82
CA VAL A 183 9.09 15.98 6.82
C VAL A 183 10.33 15.58 7.58
N GLU A 184 11.46 16.23 7.35
CA GLU A 184 12.72 15.95 8.04
C GLU A 184 12.55 15.97 9.57
N SER A 185 11.99 17.06 10.11
CA SER A 185 11.80 17.18 11.57
C SER A 185 10.80 16.18 12.13
N LEU A 186 9.74 15.87 11.38
CA LEU A 186 8.73 14.89 11.79
C LEU A 186 9.31 13.48 11.86
N ILE A 187 10.18 13.11 10.91
CA ILE A 187 10.89 11.82 10.92
C ILE A 187 11.81 11.73 12.13
N TYR A 188 12.62 12.77 12.41
CA TYR A 188 13.47 12.79 13.60
C TYR A 188 12.67 12.69 14.91
N ASP A 189 11.57 13.44 15.03
CA ASP A 189 10.73 13.42 16.23
C ASP A 189 10.11 12.02 16.47
N ALA A 190 9.72 11.33 15.40
CA ALA A 190 9.18 9.97 15.49
C ALA A 190 10.27 8.93 15.84
N TYR A 191 11.46 9.06 15.24
CA TYR A 191 12.58 8.15 15.47
C TYR A 191 13.17 8.29 16.88
N ASP A 192 13.33 9.51 17.38
CA ASP A 192 13.85 9.81 18.72
C ASP A 192 12.85 9.47 19.82
N GLY A 193 11.60 9.17 19.46
CA GLY A 193 10.55 8.77 20.39
C GLY A 193 10.82 7.40 21.04
N ALA A 194 10.10 7.11 22.13
CA ALA A 194 10.22 5.83 22.83
C ALA A 194 9.26 4.75 22.32
N ASP A 195 8.41 5.07 21.37
CA ASP A 195 7.41 4.15 20.79
C ASP A 195 7.98 3.41 19.59
N LEU A 196 8.05 2.07 19.68
CA LEU A 196 8.62 1.24 18.60
C LEU A 196 7.88 1.39 17.28
N ALA A 197 6.55 1.49 17.31
CA ALA A 197 5.77 1.63 16.08
C ALA A 197 6.06 2.98 15.40
N ALA A 198 6.27 4.06 16.17
CA ALA A 198 6.69 5.34 15.62
C ALA A 198 8.11 5.29 15.04
N GLN A 199 9.04 4.58 15.70
CA GLN A 199 10.39 4.38 15.17
C GLN A 199 10.39 3.59 13.85
N MET A 200 9.58 2.53 13.75
CA MET A 200 9.42 1.76 12.51
C MET A 200 8.83 2.66 11.40
N SER A 201 7.77 3.42 11.70
CA SER A 201 7.21 4.38 10.74
C SER A 201 8.21 5.45 10.32
N ALA A 202 9.12 5.86 11.23
CA ALA A 202 10.20 6.78 10.88
C ALA A 202 11.20 6.16 9.90
N LEU A 203 11.63 4.90 10.11
CA LEU A 203 12.51 4.19 9.16
C LEU A 203 11.82 4.02 7.78
N PHE A 204 10.55 3.63 7.77
CA PHE A 204 9.76 3.60 6.55
C PHE A 204 9.75 4.96 5.85
N ALA A 205 9.47 6.04 6.59
CA ALA A 205 9.46 7.40 6.04
C ALA A 205 10.84 7.86 5.55
N MET A 206 11.94 7.46 6.21
CA MET A 206 13.31 7.69 5.73
C MET A 206 13.53 7.07 4.36
N GLY A 207 13.18 5.79 4.17
CA GLY A 207 13.25 5.12 2.88
C GLY A 207 12.41 5.82 1.83
N ARG A 208 11.12 6.03 2.14
CA ARG A 208 10.15 6.65 1.25
C ARG A 208 10.51 8.06 0.79
N SER A 209 11.25 8.81 1.62
CA SER A 209 11.75 10.14 1.26
C SER A 209 12.87 10.09 0.21
N ALA A 210 13.50 8.94 0.01
CA ALA A 210 14.67 8.71 -0.83
C ALA A 210 15.82 9.72 -0.58
N ASP A 211 15.92 10.25 0.65
CA ASP A 211 16.95 11.25 1.00
C ASP A 211 18.18 10.55 1.58
N PRO A 212 19.36 10.67 0.93
CA PRO A 212 20.60 10.02 1.38
C PRO A 212 21.06 10.40 2.79
N ARG A 213 20.58 11.50 3.35
CA ARG A 213 20.93 11.92 4.73
C ARG A 213 20.63 10.89 5.80
N TRP A 214 19.65 9.98 5.53
CA TRP A 214 19.20 8.97 6.47
C TRP A 214 20.06 7.71 6.47
N ILE A 215 20.98 7.57 5.50
CA ILE A 215 21.66 6.29 5.29
C ILE A 215 22.46 5.81 6.51
N ASP A 216 23.09 6.72 7.26
CA ASP A 216 23.88 6.36 8.44
C ASP A 216 22.98 5.76 9.56
N ILE A 217 21.78 6.35 9.78
CA ILE A 217 20.81 5.83 10.76
C ILE A 217 20.31 4.46 10.32
N ILE A 218 19.97 4.32 9.03
CA ILE A 218 19.47 3.06 8.47
C ILE A 218 20.52 1.95 8.57
N ILE A 219 21.78 2.24 8.30
CA ILE A 219 22.88 1.29 8.46
C ILE A 219 23.03 0.86 9.92
N ASP A 220 22.95 1.79 10.86
CA ASP A 220 23.03 1.47 12.30
C ASP A 220 21.88 0.53 12.73
N GLU A 221 20.65 0.76 12.23
CA GLU A 221 19.46 -0.03 12.58
C GLU A 221 19.45 -1.43 11.93
N MET A 222 20.23 -1.69 10.88
CA MET A 222 20.44 -3.04 10.36
C MET A 222 21.10 -3.98 11.39
N SER A 223 21.76 -3.43 12.42
CA SER A 223 22.32 -4.17 13.55
C SER A 223 21.44 -4.17 14.79
N SER A 224 20.19 -3.71 14.69
CA SER A 224 19.23 -3.65 15.80
C SER A 224 18.97 -5.03 16.41
N PRO A 225 18.80 -5.15 17.73
CA PRO A 225 18.40 -6.41 18.36
C PRO A 225 16.96 -6.82 17.99
N LEU A 226 16.15 -5.90 17.46
CA LEU A 226 14.77 -6.12 17.07
C LEU A 226 14.70 -6.49 15.58
N VAL A 227 14.07 -7.63 15.28
CA VAL A 227 13.91 -8.13 13.90
C VAL A 227 13.17 -7.12 13.03
N GLU A 228 12.10 -6.52 13.56
CA GLU A 228 11.26 -5.56 12.87
C GLU A 228 12.05 -4.31 12.44
N MET A 229 13.00 -3.86 13.27
CA MET A 229 13.86 -2.72 12.94
C MET A 229 14.86 -3.07 11.85
N ARG A 230 15.50 -4.26 11.93
CA ARG A 230 16.43 -4.71 10.89
C ARG A 230 15.74 -4.88 9.53
N LEU A 231 14.52 -5.46 9.55
CA LEU A 231 13.70 -5.64 8.36
C LEU A 231 13.38 -4.30 7.69
N GLU A 232 12.89 -3.34 8.47
CA GLU A 232 12.53 -2.03 7.94
C GLU A 232 13.73 -1.22 7.50
N ALA A 233 14.85 -1.31 8.22
CA ALA A 233 16.11 -0.69 7.82
C ALA A 233 16.65 -1.24 6.49
N ALA A 234 16.60 -2.56 6.28
CA ALA A 234 17.00 -3.17 5.02
C ALA A 234 16.12 -2.69 3.84
N ARG A 235 14.80 -2.62 4.05
CA ARG A 235 13.84 -2.08 3.06
C ARG A 235 14.15 -0.62 2.72
N ALA A 236 14.29 0.22 3.75
CA ALA A 236 14.58 1.64 3.59
C ALA A 236 15.92 1.89 2.88
N ALA A 237 16.94 1.05 3.10
CA ALA A 237 18.20 1.13 2.37
C ALA A 237 18.02 0.88 0.88
N GLY A 238 17.20 -0.10 0.50
CA GLY A 238 16.85 -0.36 -0.89
C GLY A 238 16.16 0.83 -1.56
N GLU A 239 15.20 1.47 -0.86
CA GLU A 239 14.47 2.64 -1.38
C GLU A 239 15.37 3.87 -1.54
N ILE A 240 16.33 4.11 -0.63
CA ILE A 240 17.30 5.20 -0.76
C ILE A 240 18.31 4.94 -1.89
N GLY A 241 18.68 3.70 -2.11
CA GLY A 241 19.55 3.31 -3.21
C GLY A 241 21.05 3.62 -3.03
N GLU A 242 21.50 3.94 -1.79
CA GLU A 242 22.91 4.28 -1.53
C GLU A 242 23.78 3.03 -1.40
N LYS A 243 24.84 2.97 -2.23
CA LYS A 243 25.78 1.82 -2.29
C LYS A 243 26.54 1.58 -1.00
N SER A 244 26.62 2.56 -0.12
CA SER A 244 27.25 2.44 1.19
C SER A 244 26.56 1.42 2.10
N ALA A 245 25.29 1.08 1.84
CA ALA A 245 24.55 0.07 2.59
C ALA A 245 24.84 -1.39 2.17
N ILE A 246 25.46 -1.60 1.00
CA ILE A 246 25.69 -2.96 0.47
C ILE A 246 26.45 -3.87 1.44
N PRO A 247 27.54 -3.45 2.12
CA PRO A 247 28.24 -4.33 3.05
C PRO A 247 27.34 -4.89 4.17
N GLU A 248 26.52 -4.04 4.78
CA GLU A 248 25.63 -4.41 5.88
C GLU A 248 24.45 -5.25 5.38
N LEU A 249 23.93 -4.98 4.17
CA LEU A 249 22.92 -5.83 3.53
C LEU A 249 23.48 -7.24 3.25
N ILE A 250 24.75 -7.35 2.86
CA ILE A 250 25.42 -8.66 2.73
C ILE A 250 25.49 -9.39 4.07
N GLU A 251 25.78 -8.71 5.18
CA GLU A 251 25.77 -9.32 6.51
C GLU A 251 24.35 -9.82 6.88
N LEU A 252 23.30 -9.05 6.55
CA LEU A 252 21.90 -9.43 6.81
C LEU A 252 21.43 -10.66 6.03
N THR A 253 22.10 -11.08 4.94
CA THR A 253 21.76 -12.36 4.27
C THR A 253 22.07 -13.60 5.13
N SER A 254 22.76 -13.40 6.26
CA SER A 254 23.03 -14.44 7.26
C SER A 254 22.28 -14.19 8.57
N ASP A 255 21.24 -13.36 8.55
CA ASP A 255 20.38 -13.09 9.73
C ASP A 255 19.70 -14.39 10.19
N ASP A 256 19.35 -14.44 11.49
CA ASP A 256 18.60 -15.57 12.05
C ASP A 256 17.14 -15.63 11.53
N ASP A 257 16.62 -14.52 11.00
CA ASP A 257 15.28 -14.39 10.44
C ASP A 257 15.31 -14.40 8.90
N LEU A 258 14.59 -15.34 8.29
CA LEU A 258 14.57 -15.52 6.83
C LEU A 258 13.96 -14.32 6.11
N GLU A 259 12.97 -13.64 6.69
CA GLU A 259 12.36 -12.48 6.06
C GLU A 259 13.35 -11.31 5.95
N VAL A 260 14.19 -11.12 6.98
CA VAL A 260 15.28 -10.14 6.94
C VAL A 260 16.29 -10.48 5.84
N GLN A 261 16.66 -11.77 5.72
CA GLN A 261 17.56 -12.23 4.64
C GLN A 261 16.98 -11.91 3.25
N ILE A 262 15.71 -12.25 3.03
CA ILE A 262 15.01 -12.02 1.74
C ILE A 262 14.97 -10.52 1.41
N VAL A 263 14.57 -9.68 2.38
CA VAL A 263 14.50 -8.22 2.17
C VAL A 263 15.89 -7.63 1.91
N ALA A 264 16.94 -8.11 2.57
CA ALA A 264 18.31 -7.68 2.31
C ALA A 264 18.74 -8.00 0.86
N VAL A 265 18.39 -9.20 0.36
CA VAL A 265 18.63 -9.60 -1.04
C VAL A 265 17.87 -8.68 -2.01
N SER A 266 16.58 -8.44 -1.77
CA SER A 266 15.77 -7.55 -2.60
C SER A 266 16.30 -6.11 -2.61
N ALA A 267 16.71 -5.58 -1.44
CA ALA A 267 17.30 -4.25 -1.32
C ALA A 267 18.59 -4.11 -2.13
N MET A 268 19.42 -5.15 -2.19
CA MET A 268 20.61 -5.16 -3.05
C MET A 268 20.25 -5.07 -4.54
N GLY A 269 19.14 -5.68 -4.97
CA GLY A 269 18.62 -5.53 -6.33
C GLY A 269 18.27 -4.08 -6.66
N LEU A 270 17.51 -3.41 -5.77
CA LEU A 270 17.13 -2.00 -5.93
C LEU A 270 18.33 -1.05 -5.95
N ILE A 271 19.36 -1.29 -5.11
CA ILE A 271 20.58 -0.47 -5.08
C ILE A 271 21.47 -0.72 -6.30
N GLY A 272 21.54 -1.96 -6.74
CA GLY A 272 22.32 -2.37 -7.89
C GLY A 272 23.83 -2.20 -7.73
N GLY A 273 24.52 -2.29 -8.87
CA GLY A 273 25.96 -2.12 -8.99
C GLY A 273 26.76 -3.41 -8.89
N ASP A 274 28.06 -3.34 -9.30
CA ASP A 274 28.93 -4.52 -9.50
C ASP A 274 29.13 -5.40 -8.25
N VAL A 275 29.04 -4.82 -7.05
CA VAL A 275 29.22 -5.57 -5.79
C VAL A 275 27.95 -6.35 -5.48
N ALA A 276 26.78 -5.70 -5.53
CA ALA A 276 25.49 -6.35 -5.33
C ALA A 276 25.27 -7.46 -6.36
N GLN A 277 25.45 -7.16 -7.65
CA GLN A 277 25.26 -8.13 -8.72
C GLN A 277 26.13 -9.39 -8.54
N ARG A 278 27.41 -9.24 -8.19
CA ARG A 278 28.30 -10.39 -7.96
C ARG A 278 27.83 -11.22 -6.77
N PHE A 279 27.46 -10.59 -5.67
CA PHE A 279 27.00 -11.29 -4.49
C PHE A 279 25.68 -12.04 -4.73
N LEU A 280 24.75 -11.45 -5.47
CA LEU A 280 23.50 -12.11 -5.87
C LEU A 280 23.75 -13.33 -6.77
N LEU A 281 24.73 -13.26 -7.68
CA LEU A 281 25.15 -14.42 -8.48
C LEU A 281 25.81 -15.51 -7.61
N ASP A 282 26.61 -15.12 -6.61
CA ASP A 282 27.23 -16.09 -5.67
C ASP A 282 26.14 -16.82 -4.85
N ILE A 283 24.99 -16.13 -4.47
CA ILE A 283 23.86 -16.80 -3.83
C ILE A 283 23.26 -17.88 -4.73
N LEU A 284 23.08 -17.62 -6.04
CA LEU A 284 22.49 -18.57 -6.97
C LEU A 284 23.41 -19.77 -7.25
N ASP A 285 24.74 -19.59 -7.14
CA ASP A 285 25.72 -20.64 -7.34
C ASP A 285 25.91 -21.55 -6.11
N ASP A 286 25.46 -21.13 -4.93
CA ASP A 286 25.62 -21.86 -3.66
C ASP A 286 24.34 -22.66 -3.30
N PRO A 287 24.39 -24.01 -3.39
CA PRO A 287 23.26 -24.86 -3.09
C PRO A 287 22.76 -24.78 -1.63
N ASP A 288 23.52 -24.22 -0.71
CA ASP A 288 23.12 -24.05 0.69
C ASP A 288 22.18 -22.83 0.86
N ASN A 289 22.09 -21.94 -0.13
CA ASN A 289 21.27 -20.72 -0.12
C ASN A 289 19.90 -20.87 -0.84
N GLN A 290 19.37 -22.08 -0.96
CA GLN A 290 18.13 -22.34 -1.73
C GLN A 290 16.93 -21.49 -1.33
N GLU A 291 16.83 -21.08 -0.07
CA GLU A 291 15.74 -20.24 0.45
C GLU A 291 15.80 -18.80 -0.11
N LEU A 292 16.95 -18.35 -0.60
CA LEU A 292 17.18 -17.02 -1.19
C LEU A 292 17.18 -17.00 -2.71
N PHE A 293 17.06 -18.16 -3.40
CA PHE A 293 17.21 -18.25 -4.85
C PHE A 293 16.18 -17.40 -5.60
N GLU A 294 14.91 -17.47 -5.20
CA GLU A 294 13.83 -16.70 -5.81
C GLU A 294 14.11 -15.19 -5.66
N ALA A 295 14.36 -14.74 -4.44
CA ALA A 295 14.67 -13.34 -4.16
C ALA A 295 15.94 -12.85 -4.91
N ALA A 296 16.99 -13.67 -5.01
CA ALA A 296 18.22 -13.32 -5.71
C ALA A 296 18.01 -13.27 -7.24
N SER A 297 17.15 -14.13 -7.78
CA SER A 297 16.79 -14.11 -9.20
C SER A 297 16.03 -12.85 -9.56
N ASP A 298 15.00 -12.50 -8.75
CA ASP A 298 14.19 -11.31 -8.95
C ASP A 298 15.04 -10.03 -8.78
N ALA A 299 15.92 -10.00 -7.77
CA ALA A 299 16.83 -8.88 -7.53
C ALA A 299 17.83 -8.65 -8.69
N LEU A 300 18.24 -9.71 -9.40
CA LEU A 300 19.10 -9.57 -10.57
C LEU A 300 18.34 -9.02 -11.78
N GLU A 301 17.05 -9.32 -11.93
CA GLU A 301 16.20 -8.74 -12.98
C GLU A 301 16.00 -7.22 -12.79
N GLU A 302 15.97 -6.73 -11.54
CA GLU A 302 15.90 -5.30 -11.24
C GLU A 302 17.19 -4.52 -11.60
N ILE A 303 18.35 -5.18 -11.63
CA ILE A 303 19.66 -4.55 -11.96
C ILE A 303 19.85 -4.36 -13.48
N GLU A 304 19.24 -5.18 -14.33
CA GLU A 304 19.38 -5.14 -15.79
C GLU A 304 18.60 -3.98 -16.44
#